data_15619e2b63f7679b6c227c899e435c3f
#
_entry.id   15619e2b63f7679b6c227c899e435c3f
#
_cell.length_a   1.000
_cell.length_b   1.000
_cell.length_c   1.000
_cell.angle_alpha   90.00
_cell.angle_beta   90.00
_cell.angle_gamma   90.00
#
_symmetry.space_group_name_H-M   'P 1'
#
loop_
_entity.id
_entity.type
_entity.pdbx_description
1 polymer ?
#
loop_
_entity_poly.entity_id
_entity_poly.type
_entity_poly.pdbx_seq_one_letter_code
_entity_poly.pdbx_strand_id
1 'polypeptide(L)'
;MTQQLDLFGSAAPAAPAPYTVNPDGWSVKGCSIIYAPRGQAGEYAKLATNPYRGCGHACAYCYVPGVIKMRREEFDATATPRPNFLDALRKDAQKYQACGITEQVMLSFTTDPFGPVDVSLTRPTIEILQAHGLGVCTLTKGGSRALPFLDLFRPERDAFASTLTSLDDAFSLKWERRAALPGDRIATLKAFHDAGIFTWVSLEPTLDTESSLAIIEHTRGFVDLFKVGRANYLPMTNTTDWRDYTLRVIDLCQRLGVRHYIKRDLQGYLPAGYPNPKYITQHH
;
A
#
# COMPACT_ATOMS: atom_id res chain seq x y z
N MET A 1 -44.22 -40.27 -28.53
CA MET A 1 -43.52 -38.97 -28.69
C MET A 1 -42.65 -38.73 -27.45
N THR A 2 -41.38 -39.07 -27.57
CA THR A 2 -40.43 -39.02 -26.48
C THR A 2 -39.70 -37.67 -26.56
N GLN A 3 -39.88 -36.79 -25.58
CA GLN A 3 -39.12 -35.54 -25.48
C GLN A 3 -37.71 -35.88 -25.03
N GLN A 4 -36.75 -35.56 -25.88
CA GLN A 4 -35.32 -35.61 -25.61
C GLN A 4 -34.95 -34.36 -24.78
N LEU A 5 -34.54 -34.57 -23.54
CA LEU A 5 -34.01 -33.50 -22.66
C LEU A 5 -32.58 -33.19 -23.11
N ASP A 6 -32.36 -31.98 -23.57
CA ASP A 6 -31.02 -31.44 -23.80
C ASP A 6 -30.29 -31.22 -22.47
N LEU A 7 -29.33 -32.09 -22.17
CA LEU A 7 -28.53 -32.12 -20.92
C LEU A 7 -27.25 -31.26 -20.98
N PHE A 8 -27.10 -30.40 -21.97
CA PHE A 8 -25.96 -29.48 -22.07
C PHE A 8 -26.47 -28.06 -22.24
N GLY A 9 -26.83 -27.44 -21.10
CA GLY A 9 -26.96 -26.00 -21.02
C GLY A 9 -25.58 -25.36 -21.19
N SER A 10 -25.15 -25.15 -22.44
CA SER A 10 -24.03 -24.26 -22.72
C SER A 10 -24.44 -22.85 -22.27
N ALA A 11 -23.88 -22.37 -21.18
CA ALA A 11 -24.01 -20.97 -20.82
C ALA A 11 -23.57 -20.12 -22.03
N ALA A 12 -24.48 -19.28 -22.55
CA ALA A 12 -24.13 -18.37 -23.62
C ALA A 12 -22.84 -17.62 -23.24
N PRO A 13 -21.88 -17.44 -24.16
CA PRO A 13 -20.66 -16.71 -23.87
C PRO A 13 -21.07 -15.33 -23.35
N ALA A 14 -20.54 -14.96 -22.18
CA ALA A 14 -20.79 -13.64 -21.60
C ALA A 14 -20.49 -12.57 -22.66
N ALA A 15 -21.40 -11.62 -22.84
CA ALA A 15 -21.18 -10.49 -23.75
C ALA A 15 -19.81 -9.87 -23.44
N PRO A 16 -18.99 -9.53 -24.45
CA PRO A 16 -17.66 -8.95 -24.21
C PRO A 16 -17.82 -7.72 -23.34
N ALA A 17 -16.93 -7.59 -22.34
CA ALA A 17 -16.97 -6.44 -21.44
C ALA A 17 -16.93 -5.14 -22.26
N PRO A 18 -17.77 -4.14 -21.94
CA PRO A 18 -17.87 -2.89 -22.72
C PRO A 18 -16.60 -2.02 -22.60
N TYR A 19 -15.62 -2.46 -21.81
CA TYR A 19 -14.37 -1.74 -21.55
C TYR A 19 -13.16 -2.61 -21.85
N THR A 20 -12.03 -1.96 -22.18
CA THR A 20 -10.78 -2.62 -22.54
C THR A 20 -9.83 -2.65 -21.36
N VAL A 21 -9.34 -3.84 -21.00
CA VAL A 21 -8.22 -4.03 -20.08
C VAL A 21 -6.92 -3.72 -20.80
N ASN A 22 -6.02 -2.99 -20.14
CA ASN A 22 -4.70 -2.68 -20.67
C ASN A 22 -3.79 -3.94 -20.72
N PRO A 23 -2.65 -3.89 -21.46
CA PRO A 23 -1.73 -5.02 -21.55
C PRO A 23 -1.12 -5.51 -20.24
N ASP A 24 -1.21 -4.73 -19.16
CA ASP A 24 -0.78 -5.14 -17.82
C ASP A 24 -1.69 -6.20 -17.19
N GLY A 25 -2.88 -6.43 -17.73
CA GLY A 25 -3.83 -7.45 -17.30
C GLY A 25 -4.73 -7.03 -16.12
N TRP A 26 -4.52 -5.83 -15.54
CA TRP A 26 -5.28 -5.38 -14.36
C TRP A 26 -5.78 -3.94 -14.39
N SER A 27 -5.27 -3.07 -15.25
CA SER A 27 -5.82 -1.71 -15.37
C SER A 27 -6.78 -1.56 -16.55
N VAL A 28 -7.78 -0.66 -16.42
CA VAL A 28 -8.83 -0.45 -17.42
C VAL A 28 -8.59 0.84 -18.18
N LYS A 29 -8.67 0.78 -19.51
CA LYS A 29 -8.47 1.95 -20.40
C LYS A 29 -9.51 3.03 -20.11
N GLY A 30 -9.05 4.28 -20.04
CA GLY A 30 -9.93 5.44 -19.80
C GLY A 30 -10.36 5.61 -18.34
N CYS A 31 -9.74 4.89 -17.40
CA CYS A 31 -9.80 5.18 -15.96
C CYS A 31 -8.63 6.09 -15.57
N SER A 32 -8.91 7.05 -14.68
CA SER A 32 -7.91 8.02 -14.21
C SER A 32 -7.89 8.19 -12.69
N ILE A 33 -8.97 7.83 -12.02
CA ILE A 33 -9.07 7.87 -10.56
C ILE A 33 -8.53 6.58 -9.95
N ILE A 34 -8.85 5.43 -10.55
CA ILE A 34 -8.18 4.15 -10.26
C ILE A 34 -7.15 3.95 -11.39
N TYR A 35 -5.88 3.87 -11.03
CA TYR A 35 -4.79 3.82 -12.01
C TYR A 35 -3.70 2.81 -11.62
N ALA A 36 -2.95 2.32 -12.61
CA ALA A 36 -1.76 1.51 -12.37
C ALA A 36 -0.57 2.43 -12.04
N PRO A 37 -0.01 2.36 -10.82
CA PRO A 37 1.13 3.17 -10.44
C PRO A 37 2.40 2.75 -11.20
N ARG A 38 3.25 3.74 -11.54
CA ARG A 38 4.49 3.52 -12.30
C ARG A 38 5.73 3.67 -11.41
N GLY A 39 6.87 3.18 -11.90
CA GLY A 39 8.15 3.29 -11.20
C GLY A 39 8.13 2.57 -9.83
N GLN A 40 8.72 3.19 -8.82
CA GLN A 40 8.79 2.62 -7.47
C GLN A 40 7.43 2.46 -6.79
N ALA A 41 6.45 3.31 -7.09
CA ALA A 41 5.10 3.17 -6.57
C ALA A 41 4.43 1.85 -7.03
N GLY A 42 4.72 1.39 -8.26
CA GLY A 42 4.27 0.09 -8.75
C GLY A 42 4.90 -1.13 -8.06
N GLU A 43 5.78 -0.96 -7.09
CA GLU A 43 6.29 -2.03 -6.22
C GLU A 43 5.40 -2.29 -5.01
N TYR A 44 4.48 -1.37 -4.73
CA TYR A 44 3.56 -1.48 -3.60
C TYR A 44 2.24 -2.12 -3.98
N ALA A 45 1.66 -1.73 -5.11
CA ALA A 45 0.34 -2.20 -5.54
C ALA A 45 0.21 -2.18 -7.07
N LYS A 46 -0.70 -3.01 -7.59
CA LYS A 46 -1.08 -3.03 -9.01
C LYS A 46 -1.97 -1.84 -9.38
N LEU A 47 -2.86 -1.44 -8.48
CA LEU A 47 -3.77 -0.32 -8.64
C LEU A 47 -3.67 0.64 -7.46
N ALA A 48 -3.97 1.90 -7.70
CA ALA A 48 -3.99 2.94 -6.68
C ALA A 48 -5.03 4.01 -6.95
N THR A 49 -5.39 4.73 -5.89
CA THR A 49 -6.21 5.95 -5.95
C THR A 49 -5.73 6.96 -4.91
N ASN A 50 -5.97 8.26 -5.14
CA ASN A 50 -5.55 9.33 -4.22
C ASN A 50 -6.75 10.26 -3.98
N PRO A 51 -7.48 10.09 -2.87
CA PRO A 51 -8.66 10.90 -2.56
C PRO A 51 -8.36 12.34 -2.18
N TYR A 52 -7.14 12.63 -1.74
CA TYR A 52 -6.76 13.94 -1.22
C TYR A 52 -5.57 14.54 -1.98
N ARG A 53 -5.31 15.80 -1.73
CA ARG A 53 -4.12 16.55 -2.14
C ARG A 53 -3.49 17.21 -0.92
N GLY A 54 -2.20 16.99 -0.68
CA GLY A 54 -1.48 17.39 0.53
C GLY A 54 -1.44 16.27 1.57
N CYS A 55 -0.62 16.45 2.63
CA CYS A 55 -0.45 15.45 3.69
C CYS A 55 0.04 16.11 4.97
N GLY A 56 -0.74 16.02 6.03
CA GLY A 56 -0.46 16.67 7.31
C GLY A 56 0.67 16.07 8.15
N HIS A 57 1.28 14.96 7.75
CA HIS A 57 2.35 14.31 8.53
C HIS A 57 3.66 15.09 8.58
N ALA A 58 3.93 15.97 7.61
CA ALA A 58 5.11 16.81 7.53
C ALA A 58 6.45 16.03 7.64
N CYS A 59 6.53 14.86 6.97
CA CYS A 59 7.75 14.04 6.93
C CYS A 59 8.87 14.79 6.21
N ALA A 60 10.03 14.95 6.84
CA ALA A 60 11.16 15.72 6.29
C ALA A 60 11.69 15.16 4.96
N TYR A 61 11.60 13.84 4.77
CA TYR A 61 12.07 13.13 3.58
C TYR A 61 11.02 13.03 2.45
N CYS A 62 9.80 13.56 2.63
CA CYS A 62 8.74 13.35 1.65
C CYS A 62 9.05 14.03 0.32
N TYR A 63 9.06 13.25 -0.75
CA TYR A 63 9.33 13.70 -2.12
C TYR A 63 8.08 14.18 -2.87
N VAL A 64 6.89 13.89 -2.33
CA VAL A 64 5.60 14.13 -3.00
C VAL A 64 5.37 15.60 -3.37
N PRO A 65 5.70 16.61 -2.53
CA PRO A 65 5.54 18.01 -2.92
C PRO A 65 6.18 18.35 -4.26
N GLY A 66 7.41 17.85 -4.49
CA GLY A 66 8.10 18.03 -5.78
C GLY A 66 7.39 17.35 -6.95
N VAL A 67 6.86 16.15 -6.74
CA VAL A 67 6.15 15.38 -7.79
C VAL A 67 4.85 16.05 -8.22
N ILE A 68 4.06 16.54 -7.25
CA ILE A 68 2.75 17.18 -7.55
C ILE A 68 2.86 18.70 -7.76
N LYS A 69 4.09 19.24 -7.77
CA LYS A 69 4.39 20.67 -7.94
C LYS A 69 3.63 21.56 -6.95
N MET A 70 3.65 21.18 -5.68
CA MET A 70 3.03 21.91 -4.59
C MET A 70 4.11 22.44 -3.65
N ARG A 71 3.95 23.66 -3.12
CA ARG A 71 4.92 24.17 -2.14
C ARG A 71 4.90 23.31 -0.89
N ARG A 72 6.07 23.13 -0.26
CA ARG A 72 6.25 22.29 0.92
C ARG A 72 5.34 22.67 2.07
N GLU A 73 5.26 23.97 2.35
CA GLU A 73 4.48 24.53 3.45
C GLU A 73 2.97 24.26 3.23
N GLU A 74 2.51 24.40 2.01
CA GLU A 74 1.12 24.11 1.62
C GLU A 74 0.81 22.62 1.73
N PHE A 75 1.71 21.78 1.24
CA PHE A 75 1.56 20.32 1.30
C PHE A 75 1.50 19.79 2.74
N ASP A 76 2.35 20.32 3.63
CA ASP A 76 2.44 19.90 5.02
C ASP A 76 1.35 20.50 5.92
N ALA A 77 0.63 21.54 5.45
CA ALA A 77 -0.38 22.22 6.26
C ALA A 77 -1.69 21.42 6.37
N THR A 78 -2.11 20.78 5.27
CA THR A 78 -3.42 20.12 5.21
C THR A 78 -3.46 19.06 4.12
N ALA A 79 -4.49 18.18 4.17
CA ALA A 79 -4.91 17.39 3.03
C ALA A 79 -6.31 17.84 2.62
N THR A 80 -6.45 18.26 1.38
CA THR A 80 -7.73 18.75 0.85
C THR A 80 -8.41 17.65 0.04
N PRO A 81 -9.69 17.32 0.30
CA PRO A 81 -10.47 16.41 -0.52
C PRO A 81 -10.48 16.86 -2.00
N ARG A 82 -10.29 15.92 -2.91
CA ARG A 82 -10.35 16.23 -4.36
C ARG A 82 -11.81 16.43 -4.78
N PRO A 83 -12.11 17.51 -5.52
CA PRO A 83 -13.48 17.79 -5.97
C PRO A 83 -13.99 16.67 -6.88
N ASN A 84 -15.28 16.33 -6.76
CA ASN A 84 -15.97 15.32 -7.55
C ASN A 84 -15.32 13.91 -7.51
N PHE A 85 -14.45 13.66 -6.52
CA PHE A 85 -13.67 12.43 -6.45
C PHE A 85 -14.53 11.17 -6.36
N LEU A 86 -15.53 11.14 -5.47
CA LEU A 86 -16.35 9.95 -5.25
C LEU A 86 -17.18 9.56 -6.47
N ASP A 87 -17.71 10.54 -7.22
CA ASP A 87 -18.47 10.26 -8.45
C ASP A 87 -17.57 9.72 -9.56
N ALA A 88 -16.37 10.27 -9.69
CA ALA A 88 -15.38 9.78 -10.64
C ALA A 88 -14.86 8.39 -10.24
N LEU A 89 -14.69 8.13 -8.93
CA LEU A 89 -14.31 6.83 -8.41
C LEU A 89 -15.37 5.77 -8.71
N ARG A 90 -16.66 6.05 -8.49
CA ARG A 90 -17.75 5.13 -8.83
C ARG A 90 -17.75 4.76 -10.31
N LYS A 91 -17.57 5.75 -11.20
CA LYS A 91 -17.50 5.52 -12.65
C LYS A 91 -16.33 4.61 -13.03
N ASP A 92 -15.16 4.81 -12.44
CA ASP A 92 -14.01 3.93 -12.68
C ASP A 92 -14.26 2.54 -12.09
N ALA A 93 -14.72 2.44 -10.84
CA ALA A 93 -14.99 1.16 -10.16
C ALA A 93 -16.03 0.30 -10.92
N GLN A 94 -17.07 0.91 -11.49
CA GLN A 94 -18.03 0.22 -12.37
C GLN A 94 -17.36 -0.41 -13.60
N LYS A 95 -16.39 0.29 -14.21
CA LYS A 95 -15.64 -0.25 -15.37
C LYS A 95 -14.78 -1.44 -14.96
N TYR A 96 -14.12 -1.35 -13.80
CA TYR A 96 -13.33 -2.46 -13.24
C TYR A 96 -14.20 -3.68 -12.95
N GLN A 97 -15.37 -3.48 -12.33
CA GLN A 97 -16.36 -4.53 -12.08
C GLN A 97 -16.84 -5.19 -13.38
N ALA A 98 -17.16 -4.39 -14.40
CA ALA A 98 -17.59 -4.89 -15.71
C ALA A 98 -16.51 -5.71 -16.44
N CYS A 99 -15.23 -5.46 -16.13
CA CYS A 99 -14.09 -6.23 -16.63
C CYS A 99 -13.74 -7.44 -15.74
N GLY A 100 -14.46 -7.70 -14.66
CA GLY A 100 -14.19 -8.79 -13.71
C GLY A 100 -12.89 -8.64 -12.93
N ILE A 101 -12.34 -7.42 -12.82
CA ILE A 101 -11.10 -7.15 -12.09
C ILE A 101 -11.41 -6.97 -10.60
N THR A 102 -10.68 -7.72 -9.76
CA THR A 102 -10.89 -7.76 -8.30
C THR A 102 -9.63 -7.41 -7.50
N GLU A 103 -8.64 -6.79 -8.15
CA GLU A 103 -7.36 -6.42 -7.54
C GLU A 103 -7.53 -5.44 -6.37
N GLN A 104 -6.54 -5.44 -5.47
CA GLN A 104 -6.48 -4.44 -4.41
C GLN A 104 -6.10 -3.06 -4.98
N VAL A 105 -6.79 -2.02 -4.51
CA VAL A 105 -6.50 -0.62 -4.81
C VAL A 105 -5.82 0.02 -3.59
N MET A 106 -4.60 0.53 -3.77
CA MET A 106 -3.84 1.22 -2.74
C MET A 106 -4.40 2.62 -2.45
N LEU A 107 -4.71 2.90 -1.21
CA LEU A 107 -4.94 4.23 -0.65
C LEU A 107 -3.71 4.61 0.19
N SER A 108 -2.92 5.58 -0.11
CA SER A 108 -2.69 6.35 -1.32
C SER A 108 -1.19 6.66 -1.42
N PHE A 109 -0.70 7.17 -2.57
CA PHE A 109 0.73 7.48 -2.72
C PHE A 109 1.07 8.95 -2.49
N THR A 110 0.12 9.87 -2.72
CA THR A 110 0.39 11.31 -2.65
C THR A 110 -0.17 11.98 -1.39
N THR A 111 -0.74 11.18 -0.50
CA THR A 111 -1.30 11.60 0.79
C THR A 111 -1.35 10.42 1.73
N ASP A 112 -1.96 10.59 2.89
CA ASP A 112 -2.20 9.50 3.85
C ASP A 112 -3.71 9.39 4.12
N PRO A 113 -4.33 8.20 3.98
CA PRO A 113 -5.77 8.02 4.17
C PRO A 113 -6.22 8.19 5.63
N PHE A 114 -5.29 8.13 6.59
CA PHE A 114 -5.55 8.27 8.02
C PHE A 114 -4.65 9.34 8.65
N GLY A 115 -4.34 10.39 7.88
CA GLY A 115 -3.51 11.51 8.32
C GLY A 115 -4.16 12.36 9.43
N PRO A 116 -3.40 13.30 10.03
CA PRO A 116 -3.88 14.20 11.09
C PRO A 116 -4.69 15.39 10.52
N VAL A 117 -5.49 15.16 9.49
CA VAL A 117 -6.22 16.17 8.73
C VAL A 117 -7.59 15.63 8.33
N ASP A 118 -8.35 16.33 7.49
CA ASP A 118 -9.62 15.83 6.96
C ASP A 118 -9.45 14.49 6.23
N VAL A 119 -10.11 13.46 6.71
CA VAL A 119 -10.14 12.12 6.13
C VAL A 119 -11.56 11.69 5.73
N SER A 120 -12.45 12.64 5.51
CA SER A 120 -13.87 12.41 5.20
C SER A 120 -14.13 11.55 3.96
N LEU A 121 -13.21 11.56 2.98
CA LEU A 121 -13.31 10.71 1.78
C LEU A 121 -12.82 9.28 1.99
N THR A 122 -12.12 8.96 3.09
CA THR A 122 -11.50 7.62 3.26
C THR A 122 -12.55 6.53 3.37
N ARG A 123 -13.54 6.64 4.28
CA ARG A 123 -14.62 5.66 4.44
C ARG A 123 -15.40 5.45 3.15
N PRO A 124 -15.99 6.49 2.51
CA PRO A 124 -16.75 6.28 1.27
C PRO A 124 -15.89 5.78 0.10
N THR A 125 -14.57 6.06 0.08
CA THR A 125 -13.67 5.48 -0.92
C THR A 125 -13.57 3.96 -0.75
N ILE A 126 -13.34 3.48 0.47
CA ILE A 126 -13.29 2.05 0.79
C ILE A 126 -14.60 1.37 0.41
N GLU A 127 -15.73 1.91 0.85
CA GLU A 127 -17.07 1.37 0.58
C GLU A 127 -17.38 1.27 -0.92
N ILE A 128 -17.04 2.30 -1.71
CA ILE A 128 -17.23 2.28 -3.18
C ILE A 128 -16.37 1.18 -3.83
N LEU A 129 -15.10 1.07 -3.49
CA LEU A 129 -14.22 0.05 -4.06
C LEU A 129 -14.76 -1.36 -3.76
N GLN A 130 -15.16 -1.60 -2.52
CA GLN A 130 -15.69 -2.88 -2.06
C GLN A 130 -17.03 -3.23 -2.70
N ALA A 131 -17.93 -2.26 -2.85
CA ALA A 131 -19.24 -2.45 -3.50
C ALA A 131 -19.11 -2.88 -4.97
N HIS A 132 -17.97 -2.58 -5.61
CA HIS A 132 -17.67 -2.96 -6.99
C HIS A 132 -16.68 -4.16 -7.09
N GLY A 133 -16.50 -4.92 -6.00
CA GLY A 133 -15.70 -6.15 -6.00
C GLY A 133 -14.18 -5.94 -5.92
N LEU A 134 -13.69 -4.71 -5.79
CA LEU A 134 -12.28 -4.43 -5.61
C LEU A 134 -11.83 -4.66 -4.16
N GLY A 135 -10.57 -5.07 -3.98
CA GLY A 135 -9.92 -5.08 -2.68
C GLY A 135 -9.38 -3.70 -2.31
N VAL A 136 -9.04 -3.52 -1.04
CA VAL A 136 -8.43 -2.30 -0.51
C VAL A 136 -7.09 -2.64 0.14
N CYS A 137 -6.09 -1.82 -0.14
CA CYS A 137 -4.82 -1.83 0.57
C CYS A 137 -4.52 -0.42 1.05
N THR A 138 -4.10 -0.26 2.30
CA THR A 138 -3.71 1.06 2.82
C THR A 138 -2.27 1.02 3.33
N LEU A 139 -1.56 2.15 3.14
CA LEU A 139 -0.24 2.37 3.75
C LEU A 139 -0.28 3.71 4.47
N THR A 140 -0.03 3.70 5.78
CA THR A 140 -0.21 4.88 6.62
C THR A 140 0.90 5.09 7.65
N LYS A 141 1.00 6.32 8.12
CA LYS A 141 1.71 6.71 9.35
C LYS A 141 0.73 7.25 10.41
N GLY A 142 -0.58 6.99 10.21
CA GLY A 142 -1.66 7.52 11.03
C GLY A 142 -1.79 6.85 12.39
N GLY A 143 -1.27 5.62 12.57
CA GLY A 143 -1.44 4.86 13.80
C GLY A 143 -2.91 4.67 14.15
N SER A 144 -3.29 4.87 15.40
CA SER A 144 -4.63 4.67 15.95
C SER A 144 -5.75 5.48 15.26
N ARG A 145 -5.42 6.50 14.45
CA ARG A 145 -6.39 7.18 13.58
C ARG A 145 -7.04 6.24 12.57
N ALA A 146 -6.41 5.10 12.26
CA ALA A 146 -6.97 4.09 11.37
C ALA A 146 -7.98 3.14 12.06
N LEU A 147 -7.94 3.01 13.39
CA LEU A 147 -8.80 2.06 14.13
C LEU A 147 -10.31 2.27 13.91
N PRO A 148 -10.84 3.51 13.78
CA PRO A 148 -12.26 3.72 13.46
C PRO A 148 -12.71 3.17 12.10
N PHE A 149 -11.78 2.67 11.28
CA PHE A 149 -12.04 2.11 9.95
C PHE A 149 -11.81 0.59 9.90
N LEU A 150 -11.40 -0.03 11.00
CA LEU A 150 -11.10 -1.46 11.06
C LEU A 150 -12.32 -2.32 10.65
N ASP A 151 -13.51 -1.88 11.00
CA ASP A 151 -14.78 -2.52 10.66
C ASP A 151 -15.06 -2.64 9.15
N LEU A 152 -14.36 -1.84 8.32
CA LEU A 152 -14.50 -1.87 6.87
C LEU A 152 -13.60 -2.92 6.19
N PHE A 153 -12.53 -3.36 6.86
CA PHE A 153 -11.56 -4.26 6.23
C PHE A 153 -12.06 -5.71 6.27
N ARG A 154 -11.94 -6.37 5.12
CA ARG A 154 -12.37 -7.76 4.93
C ARG A 154 -11.13 -8.67 5.00
N PRO A 155 -11.07 -9.67 5.88
CA PRO A 155 -9.90 -10.52 6.07
C PRO A 155 -9.53 -11.10 4.72
N GLU A 156 -9.81 -11.76 3.95
CA GLU A 156 -9.30 -12.41 2.74
C GLU A 156 -9.12 -11.49 1.52
N ARG A 157 -9.49 -10.21 1.63
CA ARG A 157 -9.55 -9.31 0.46
C ARG A 157 -8.73 -8.05 0.61
N ASP A 158 -8.60 -7.56 1.82
CA ASP A 158 -8.03 -6.24 2.10
C ASP A 158 -6.72 -6.37 2.86
N ALA A 159 -5.88 -5.33 2.82
CA ALA A 159 -4.60 -5.30 3.50
C ALA A 159 -4.38 -3.95 4.20
N PHE A 160 -3.77 -4.00 5.37
CA PHE A 160 -3.38 -2.82 6.12
C PHE A 160 -1.87 -2.76 6.30
N ALA A 161 -1.28 -1.60 6.09
CA ALA A 161 0.15 -1.42 6.26
C ALA A 161 0.51 -0.13 6.98
N SER A 162 1.65 -0.17 7.63
CA SER A 162 2.28 1.02 8.19
C SER A 162 3.72 1.19 7.70
N THR A 163 4.14 2.44 7.53
CA THR A 163 5.56 2.75 7.40
C THR A 163 6.17 2.81 8.80
N LEU A 164 7.27 2.12 9.01
CA LEU A 164 8.08 2.19 10.22
C LEU A 164 9.53 2.50 9.85
N THR A 165 10.07 3.60 10.37
CA THR A 165 11.45 4.06 10.09
C THR A 165 12.36 3.95 11.31
N SER A 166 11.77 3.81 12.51
CA SER A 166 12.48 3.62 13.78
C SER A 166 11.52 3.08 14.83
N LEU A 167 12.07 2.54 15.93
CA LEU A 167 11.35 2.24 17.18
C LEU A 167 11.51 3.37 18.22
N ASP A 168 12.39 4.33 17.96
CA ASP A 168 12.68 5.46 18.85
C ASP A 168 11.77 6.65 18.52
N ASP A 169 11.06 7.15 19.54
CA ASP A 169 10.10 8.23 19.40
C ASP A 169 10.78 9.58 19.02
N ALA A 170 11.93 9.89 19.62
CA ALA A 170 12.64 11.15 19.36
C ALA A 170 13.19 11.15 17.92
N PHE A 171 13.73 10.01 17.47
CA PHE A 171 14.17 9.84 16.09
C PHE A 171 12.99 9.97 15.12
N SER A 172 11.86 9.32 15.41
CA SER A 172 10.65 9.41 14.60
C SER A 172 10.14 10.84 14.49
N LEU A 173 10.02 11.58 15.59
CA LEU A 173 9.57 12.97 15.61
C LEU A 173 10.50 13.91 14.81
N LYS A 174 11.80 13.64 14.78
CA LYS A 174 12.75 14.41 13.95
C LYS A 174 12.42 14.30 12.46
N TRP A 175 12.04 13.11 11.97
CA TRP A 175 11.83 12.85 10.56
C TRP A 175 10.36 12.91 10.14
N GLU A 176 9.42 12.63 11.04
CA GLU A 176 8.00 12.42 10.79
C GLU A 176 7.14 13.21 11.80
N ARG A 177 7.29 14.52 11.79
CA ARG A 177 6.89 15.46 12.86
C ARG A 177 5.45 15.32 13.38
N ARG A 178 4.48 14.97 12.52
CA ARG A 178 3.06 14.88 12.88
C ARG A 178 2.47 13.48 12.61
N ALA A 179 3.32 12.54 12.29
CA ALA A 179 2.92 11.14 12.20
C ALA A 179 2.65 10.57 13.60
N ALA A 180 1.91 9.49 13.68
CA ALA A 180 1.77 8.74 14.92
C ALA A 180 3.14 8.19 15.36
N LEU A 181 3.38 8.06 16.66
CA LEU A 181 4.60 7.48 17.19
C LEU A 181 4.75 5.99 16.79
N PRO A 182 5.98 5.45 16.74
CA PRO A 182 6.21 4.06 16.37
C PRO A 182 5.37 3.06 17.15
N GLY A 183 5.30 3.19 18.46
CA GLY A 183 4.50 2.31 19.32
C GLY A 183 3.00 2.30 18.97
N ASP A 184 2.43 3.47 18.64
CA ASP A 184 1.03 3.58 18.21
C ASP A 184 0.79 2.92 16.83
N ARG A 185 1.72 3.08 15.88
CA ARG A 185 1.64 2.39 14.58
C ARG A 185 1.73 0.88 14.72
N ILE A 186 2.61 0.39 15.60
CA ILE A 186 2.81 -1.02 15.89
C ILE A 186 1.57 -1.63 16.55
N ALA A 187 1.00 -0.95 17.55
CA ALA A 187 -0.23 -1.38 18.20
C ALA A 187 -1.41 -1.43 17.20
N THR A 188 -1.49 -0.47 16.30
CA THR A 188 -2.50 -0.44 15.23
C THR A 188 -2.33 -1.59 14.24
N LEU A 189 -1.09 -1.87 13.77
CA LEU A 189 -0.81 -3.04 12.93
C LEU A 189 -1.27 -4.33 13.61
N LYS A 190 -0.93 -4.48 14.90
CA LYS A 190 -1.34 -5.67 15.66
C LYS A 190 -2.87 -5.79 15.75
N ALA A 191 -3.60 -4.69 15.95
CA ALA A 191 -5.06 -4.72 16.01
C ALA A 191 -5.69 -5.18 14.67
N PHE A 192 -5.15 -4.73 13.53
CA PHE A 192 -5.59 -5.21 12.21
C PHE A 192 -5.24 -6.68 11.99
N HIS A 193 -4.05 -7.12 12.38
CA HIS A 193 -3.66 -8.53 12.32
C HIS A 193 -4.58 -9.42 13.18
N ASP A 194 -4.85 -9.03 14.42
CA ASP A 194 -5.72 -9.77 15.35
C ASP A 194 -7.17 -9.87 14.82
N ALA A 195 -7.59 -8.93 13.96
CA ALA A 195 -8.85 -8.98 13.22
C ALA A 195 -8.79 -9.84 11.93
N GLY A 196 -7.68 -10.54 11.68
CA GLY A 196 -7.49 -11.40 10.52
C GLY A 196 -7.13 -10.66 9.22
N ILE A 197 -6.81 -9.38 9.28
CA ILE A 197 -6.43 -8.60 8.11
C ILE A 197 -4.96 -8.84 7.79
N PHE A 198 -4.64 -9.04 6.50
CA PHE A 198 -3.27 -9.12 6.02
C PHE A 198 -2.51 -7.83 6.31
N THR A 199 -1.42 -7.94 7.10
CA THR A 199 -0.64 -6.78 7.51
C THR A 199 0.74 -6.76 6.87
N TRP A 200 1.23 -5.55 6.55
CA TRP A 200 2.60 -5.42 6.09
C TRP A 200 3.25 -4.09 6.52
N VAL A 201 4.57 -4.10 6.56
CA VAL A 201 5.38 -2.95 6.94
C VAL A 201 6.21 -2.47 5.75
N SER A 202 6.19 -1.16 5.51
CA SER A 202 7.15 -0.49 4.65
C SER A 202 8.33 0.01 5.48
N LEU A 203 9.51 -0.58 5.25
CA LEU A 203 10.79 -0.13 5.77
C LEU A 203 11.45 0.81 4.75
N GLU A 204 10.71 1.82 4.30
CA GLU A 204 11.20 2.83 3.36
C GLU A 204 10.62 4.21 3.72
N PRO A 205 11.51 5.23 3.84
CA PRO A 205 12.97 5.12 3.66
C PRO A 205 13.65 4.44 4.86
N THR A 206 14.65 3.58 4.60
CA THR A 206 15.56 3.10 5.65
C THR A 206 16.48 4.25 6.06
N LEU A 207 16.17 4.88 7.17
CA LEU A 207 16.92 6.01 7.72
C LEU A 207 18.09 5.56 8.59
N ASP A 208 17.94 4.40 9.23
CA ASP A 208 18.94 3.71 10.03
C ASP A 208 18.77 2.19 9.85
N THR A 209 19.84 1.50 9.52
CA THR A 209 19.83 0.08 9.20
C THR A 209 19.54 -0.80 10.41
N GLU A 210 20.09 -0.45 11.58
CA GLU A 210 19.87 -1.21 12.82
C GLU A 210 18.42 -1.08 13.29
N SER A 211 17.85 0.12 13.24
CA SER A 211 16.43 0.34 13.52
C SER A 211 15.53 -0.49 12.60
N SER A 212 15.90 -0.58 11.31
CA SER A 212 15.12 -1.36 10.33
C SER A 212 15.13 -2.85 10.67
N LEU A 213 16.26 -3.42 11.04
CA LEU A 213 16.37 -4.82 11.47
C LEU A 213 15.61 -5.07 12.79
N ALA A 214 15.75 -4.17 13.76
CA ALA A 214 15.03 -4.26 15.03
C ALA A 214 13.50 -4.21 14.84
N ILE A 215 12.98 -3.44 13.87
CA ILE A 215 11.55 -3.42 13.54
C ILE A 215 11.08 -4.81 13.06
N ILE A 216 11.85 -5.48 12.18
CA ILE A 216 11.52 -6.83 11.72
C ILE A 216 11.41 -7.79 12.90
N GLU A 217 12.42 -7.80 13.77
CA GLU A 217 12.45 -8.67 14.96
C GLU A 217 11.27 -8.40 15.90
N HIS A 218 10.99 -7.12 16.15
CA HIS A 218 9.96 -6.71 17.09
C HIS A 218 8.54 -7.03 16.60
N THR A 219 8.29 -6.98 15.28
CA THR A 219 6.94 -7.07 14.71
C THR A 219 6.66 -8.39 13.99
N ARG A 220 7.63 -9.31 13.92
CA ARG A 220 7.52 -10.58 13.17
C ARG A 220 6.31 -11.45 13.50
N GLY A 221 5.75 -11.33 14.70
CA GLY A 221 4.65 -12.17 15.16
C GLY A 221 3.26 -11.75 14.66
N PHE A 222 3.17 -10.56 14.04
CA PHE A 222 1.90 -10.00 13.55
C PHE A 222 2.05 -9.18 12.26
N VAL A 223 3.17 -9.30 11.57
CA VAL A 223 3.41 -8.69 10.25
C VAL A 223 3.65 -9.79 9.24
N ASP A 224 2.77 -9.86 8.24
CA ASP A 224 2.80 -10.90 7.22
C ASP A 224 3.84 -10.67 6.13
N LEU A 225 4.25 -9.40 5.89
CA LEU A 225 5.20 -9.04 4.84
C LEU A 225 5.98 -7.78 5.19
N PHE A 226 7.30 -7.81 4.95
CA PHE A 226 8.16 -6.63 5.01
C PHE A 226 8.57 -6.18 3.61
N LYS A 227 8.32 -4.91 3.26
CA LYS A 227 8.83 -4.29 2.03
C LYS A 227 9.98 -3.37 2.37
N VAL A 228 11.18 -3.71 1.89
CA VAL A 228 12.44 -3.07 2.28
C VAL A 228 12.99 -2.24 1.14
N GLY A 229 13.20 -0.95 1.38
CA GLY A 229 13.76 -0.01 0.42
C GLY A 229 14.71 0.98 1.09
N ARG A 230 15.68 1.49 0.35
CA ARG A 230 16.69 2.40 0.90
C ARG A 230 16.15 3.84 1.07
N ALA A 231 16.89 4.65 1.82
CA ALA A 231 16.72 6.10 1.80
C ALA A 231 17.22 6.66 0.46
N ASN A 232 16.35 7.33 -0.29
CA ASN A 232 16.70 8.01 -1.53
C ASN A 232 16.75 9.52 -1.29
N TYR A 233 17.69 10.21 -1.96
CA TYR A 233 17.84 11.68 -1.91
C TYR A 233 18.13 12.25 -0.50
N LEU A 234 18.69 11.43 0.39
CA LEU A 234 19.05 11.81 1.76
C LEU A 234 20.55 11.60 1.99
N PRO A 235 21.17 12.29 2.98
CA PRO A 235 22.62 12.18 3.22
C PRO A 235 23.11 10.75 3.42
N MET A 236 22.35 9.91 4.17
CA MET A 236 22.70 8.52 4.44
C MET A 236 22.71 7.64 3.18
N THR A 237 22.09 8.06 2.07
CA THR A 237 22.07 7.30 0.81
C THR A 237 23.48 6.94 0.33
N ASN A 238 24.46 7.84 0.53
CA ASN A 238 25.83 7.69 0.03
C ASN A 238 26.81 7.15 1.09
N THR A 239 26.41 7.03 2.35
CA THR A 239 27.29 6.62 3.46
C THR A 239 26.94 5.23 4.02
N THR A 240 25.76 4.70 3.70
CA THR A 240 25.31 3.38 4.16
C THR A 240 25.84 2.27 3.25
N ASP A 241 26.35 1.20 3.82
CA ASP A 241 26.63 -0.04 3.09
C ASP A 241 25.32 -0.77 2.80
N TRP A 242 24.71 -0.45 1.66
CA TRP A 242 23.43 -1.04 1.24
C TRP A 242 23.55 -2.52 0.89
N ARG A 243 24.75 -3.00 0.53
CA ARG A 243 24.99 -4.42 0.29
C ARG A 243 24.93 -5.21 1.60
N ASP A 244 25.69 -4.78 2.60
CA ASP A 244 25.67 -5.40 3.94
C ASP A 244 24.25 -5.40 4.50
N TYR A 245 23.59 -4.24 4.48
CA TYR A 245 22.21 -4.12 4.94
C TYR A 245 21.26 -5.10 4.24
N THR A 246 21.30 -5.17 2.91
CA THR A 246 20.41 -6.06 2.14
C THR A 246 20.63 -7.52 2.51
N LEU A 247 21.88 -7.96 2.63
CA LEU A 247 22.21 -9.33 3.00
C LEU A 247 21.79 -9.66 4.44
N ARG A 248 21.96 -8.73 5.36
CA ARG A 248 21.51 -8.88 6.76
C ARG A 248 19.97 -8.95 6.87
N VAL A 249 19.23 -8.17 6.10
CA VAL A 249 17.77 -8.27 6.03
C VAL A 249 17.35 -9.66 5.54
N ILE A 250 17.97 -10.15 4.47
CA ILE A 250 17.66 -11.47 3.90
C ILE A 250 17.93 -12.58 4.94
N ASP A 251 19.11 -12.57 5.54
CA ASP A 251 19.49 -13.54 6.57
C ASP A 251 18.51 -13.51 7.75
N LEU A 252 18.21 -12.31 8.25
CA LEU A 252 17.28 -12.15 9.37
C LEU A 252 15.88 -12.68 9.01
N CYS A 253 15.34 -12.31 7.87
CA CYS A 253 14.01 -12.75 7.45
C CYS A 253 13.94 -14.27 7.22
N GLN A 254 15.00 -14.88 6.67
CA GLN A 254 15.11 -16.33 6.50
C GLN A 254 15.15 -17.05 7.86
N ARG A 255 15.98 -16.58 8.79
CA ARG A 255 16.07 -17.15 10.15
C ARG A 255 14.75 -17.06 10.92
N LEU A 256 14.02 -15.96 10.73
CA LEU A 256 12.73 -15.73 11.40
C LEU A 256 11.54 -16.36 10.67
N GLY A 257 11.73 -16.86 9.45
CA GLY A 257 10.65 -17.42 8.63
C GLY A 257 9.62 -16.38 8.19
N VAL A 258 9.99 -15.10 8.02
CA VAL A 258 9.09 -14.02 7.65
C VAL A 258 9.18 -13.66 6.17
N ARG A 259 8.05 -13.35 5.55
CA ARG A 259 8.02 -12.95 4.14
C ARG A 259 8.55 -11.52 3.97
N HIS A 260 9.31 -11.30 2.90
CA HIS A 260 9.86 -9.99 2.58
C HIS A 260 9.98 -9.77 1.06
N TYR A 261 10.02 -8.52 0.68
CA TYR A 261 10.29 -8.04 -0.67
C TYR A 261 11.37 -6.96 -0.63
N ILE A 262 12.46 -7.20 -1.33
CA ILE A 262 13.55 -6.23 -1.50
C ILE A 262 13.22 -5.33 -2.70
N LYS A 263 13.06 -4.03 -2.47
CA LYS A 263 12.68 -3.07 -3.50
C LYS A 263 13.78 -2.83 -4.52
N ARG A 264 13.41 -2.34 -5.70
CA ARG A 264 14.25 -2.21 -6.89
C ARG A 264 15.61 -1.58 -6.62
N ASP A 265 15.67 -0.55 -5.81
CA ASP A 265 16.89 0.20 -5.49
C ASP A 265 17.89 -0.57 -4.61
N LEU A 266 17.50 -1.71 -4.06
CA LEU A 266 18.35 -2.66 -3.35
C LEU A 266 18.54 -3.99 -4.10
N GLN A 267 17.80 -4.25 -5.18
CA GLN A 267 17.86 -5.53 -5.91
C GLN A 267 19.22 -5.84 -6.54
N GLY A 268 20.01 -4.83 -6.83
CA GLY A 268 21.38 -5.02 -7.32
C GLY A 268 22.31 -5.74 -6.33
N TYR A 269 21.91 -5.88 -5.07
CA TYR A 269 22.65 -6.56 -4.00
C TYR A 269 22.10 -7.97 -3.68
N LEU A 270 21.02 -8.40 -4.36
CA LEU A 270 20.46 -9.73 -4.16
C LEU A 270 21.44 -10.82 -4.64
N PRO A 271 21.51 -11.96 -3.92
CA PRO A 271 22.18 -13.15 -4.43
C PRO A 271 21.59 -13.61 -5.77
N ALA A 272 22.43 -14.20 -6.63
CA ALA A 272 21.97 -14.71 -7.92
C ALA A 272 20.82 -15.73 -7.75
N GLY A 273 19.73 -15.53 -8.47
CA GLY A 273 18.55 -16.41 -8.42
C GLY A 273 17.70 -16.28 -7.13
N TYR A 274 17.95 -15.27 -6.30
CA TYR A 274 17.17 -15.06 -5.07
C TYR A 274 15.68 -14.76 -5.41
N PRO A 275 14.72 -15.53 -4.85
CA PRO A 275 13.31 -15.31 -5.09
C PRO A 275 12.86 -14.00 -4.41
N ASN A 276 12.31 -13.08 -5.20
CA ASN A 276 11.89 -11.76 -4.71
C ASN A 276 10.52 -11.38 -5.31
N PRO A 277 9.43 -12.06 -4.90
CA PRO A 277 8.11 -11.84 -5.48
C PRO A 277 7.58 -10.44 -5.10
N LYS A 278 7.24 -9.65 -6.13
CA LYS A 278 6.83 -8.24 -5.99
C LYS A 278 5.48 -8.07 -5.30
N TYR A 279 4.55 -8.93 -5.63
CA TYR A 279 3.19 -8.90 -5.08
C TYR A 279 2.94 -10.18 -4.29
N ILE A 280 2.92 -10.05 -2.99
CA ILE A 280 2.58 -11.13 -2.06
C ILE A 280 1.22 -10.80 -1.50
N THR A 281 0.27 -11.72 -1.65
CA THR A 281 -1.07 -11.65 -1.08
C THR A 281 -1.27 -12.79 -0.08
N GLN A 282 -2.39 -12.81 0.63
CA GLN A 282 -2.70 -13.88 1.60
C GLN A 282 -2.73 -15.29 0.99
N HIS A 283 -2.90 -15.41 -0.33
CA HIS A 283 -3.15 -16.66 -1.04
C HIS A 283 -1.91 -17.25 -1.75
N HIS A 284 -0.70 -16.80 -1.41
CA HIS A 284 0.54 -17.36 -1.98
C HIS A 284 1.52 -17.77 -0.90
#